data_6a4197e24a656d530a8e96c08113b738
#
_entry.id   6a4197e24a656d530a8e96c08113b738
#
_cell.length_a   1.000
_cell.length_b   1.000
_cell.length_c   1.000
_cell.angle_alpha   90.00
_cell.angle_beta   90.00
_cell.angle_gamma   90.00
#
_symmetry.space_group_name_H-M   'P 1'
#
loop_
_entity.id
_entity.type
_entity.pdbx_description
1 polymer ?
#
loop_
_entity_poly.entity_id
_entity_poly.type
_entity_poly.pdbx_seq_one_letter_code
_entity_poly.pdbx_strand_id
1 'polypeptide(L)'
;MRRYVLTIVFSLLFAPLFGNDGIPNPRLFQKKVYFPVIETPACFTSSVHGKDFLVFVEYSDSLNMRGHYMALEEGMTDTLPFRLEARKRNARLYYNGEKETFRPRVVSMDSLHAKGYARLSVLGTARFHFEILETPVFQDFENNRYQDTLFAVEETNDIPYAKVLGFWSELADETAVTDKIFRMGDAVSEIPLELHLDVFRPQNDTIQKRPLVMLIHGGAFYFGSKDDKSITQWCRHLTSLGYVTASIDYRIGFLPTMTSIGRAGYRAVQDAHAAMRYLVSHQEEFGIDTSMLFVGGCSAGAITTLNLAFMTNETRPEYTYSSFLIPDLGNIDTCGNAIKCNFRIKGIIDMWGAMPDTSLMRDRNIPILAFHGDADDIVPYDYDYPFGIAGVLKTMLVEKMFGSSCIVDRAIKLGHQAQLVTFSGYKHSPHVEPETKELNENFFTIQDLISDFFYDIVVPQKPVIVEEKGHYYVKPYPLATSWKVEGGVILETNGNSVDVAWIKNTPQRSITASTTLPYGLGINTTKIIN
;
A
#
# COMPACT_ATOMS: atom_id res chain seq x y z
N MET A 1 16.04 -11.63 -17.09
CA MET A 1 15.00 -12.66 -17.22
C MET A 1 15.41 -14.01 -16.62
N ARG A 2 16.47 -14.71 -17.09
CA ARG A 2 16.93 -16.01 -16.55
C ARG A 2 17.01 -16.11 -15.02
N ARG A 3 17.57 -15.12 -14.34
CA ARG A 3 17.70 -15.09 -12.87
C ARG A 3 16.36 -14.94 -12.15
N TYR A 4 15.40 -14.23 -12.74
CA TYR A 4 14.10 -13.96 -12.13
C TYR A 4 13.20 -15.21 -12.12
N VAL A 5 13.17 -15.97 -13.21
CA VAL A 5 12.36 -17.18 -13.32
C VAL A 5 12.75 -18.24 -12.29
N LEU A 6 14.06 -18.45 -12.13
CA LEU A 6 14.56 -19.37 -11.12
C LEU A 6 14.10 -18.99 -9.72
N THR A 7 13.99 -17.72 -9.46
CA THR A 7 13.65 -17.12 -8.18
C THR A 7 12.16 -17.21 -7.87
N ILE A 8 11.32 -16.90 -8.85
CA ILE A 8 9.86 -16.98 -8.74
C ILE A 8 9.44 -18.41 -8.37
N VAL A 9 10.01 -19.35 -9.09
CA VAL A 9 9.74 -20.78 -8.87
C VAL A 9 10.24 -21.26 -7.51
N PHE A 10 11.26 -20.62 -6.94
CA PHE A 10 11.75 -20.92 -5.60
C PHE A 10 10.78 -20.48 -4.51
N SER A 11 10.10 -19.36 -4.69
CA SER A 11 9.03 -18.92 -3.78
C SER A 11 7.94 -19.99 -3.68
N LEU A 12 7.62 -20.64 -4.78
CA LEU A 12 6.61 -21.70 -4.85
C LEU A 12 6.99 -23.00 -4.14
N LEU A 13 8.27 -23.33 -4.04
CA LEU A 13 8.73 -24.54 -3.39
C LEU A 13 8.53 -24.55 -1.87
N PHE A 14 8.37 -23.38 -1.28
CA PHE A 14 8.36 -23.22 0.17
C PHE A 14 7.06 -22.62 0.72
N ALA A 15 6.22 -22.05 -0.13
CA ALA A 15 4.98 -21.43 0.27
C ALA A 15 4.03 -22.33 1.09
N PRO A 16 3.78 -23.59 0.71
CA PRO A 16 2.78 -24.43 1.35
C PRO A 16 3.32 -25.52 2.29
N LEU A 17 4.52 -25.39 2.83
CA LEU A 17 5.04 -26.35 3.82
C LEU A 17 4.37 -26.27 5.20
N PHE A 18 3.34 -25.42 5.34
CA PHE A 18 2.66 -25.12 6.60
C PHE A 18 1.20 -25.58 6.57
N GLY A 19 0.98 -26.89 6.64
CA GLY A 19 -0.21 -27.42 7.29
C GLY A 19 -0.12 -27.16 8.80
N ASN A 20 -1.24 -27.06 9.48
CA ASN A 20 -1.46 -26.68 10.87
C ASN A 20 -0.60 -27.35 11.97
N ASP A 21 0.39 -28.19 11.66
CA ASP A 21 1.08 -29.06 12.63
C ASP A 21 2.61 -28.92 12.59
N GLY A 22 3.12 -27.74 12.93
CA GLY A 22 4.48 -27.63 13.44
C GLY A 22 5.60 -27.46 12.40
N ILE A 23 6.70 -26.92 12.87
CA ILE A 23 7.91 -26.58 12.13
C ILE A 23 8.51 -27.82 11.44
N PRO A 24 8.66 -27.86 10.11
CA PRO A 24 9.32 -28.98 9.44
C PRO A 24 10.79 -29.09 9.88
N ASN A 25 11.22 -30.29 10.22
CA ASN A 25 12.62 -30.54 10.59
C ASN A 25 13.54 -30.25 9.39
N PRO A 26 14.44 -29.26 9.45
CA PRO A 26 15.32 -28.88 8.33
C PRO A 26 16.20 -30.03 7.81
N ARG A 27 16.42 -31.07 8.60
CA ARG A 27 17.22 -32.24 8.23
C ARG A 27 16.53 -33.18 7.23
N LEU A 28 15.21 -33.12 7.12
CA LEU A 28 14.45 -33.93 6.14
C LEU A 28 14.68 -33.48 4.69
N PHE A 29 14.96 -32.20 4.48
CA PHE A 29 15.20 -31.63 3.15
C PHE A 29 16.57 -31.97 2.54
N GLN A 30 17.50 -32.48 3.31
CA GLN A 30 18.85 -32.80 2.79
C GLN A 30 18.92 -34.10 1.97
N LYS A 31 17.93 -34.97 2.02
CA LYS A 31 17.98 -36.28 1.36
C LYS A 31 17.10 -36.43 0.12
N LYS A 32 15.98 -35.74 0.05
CA LYS A 32 15.07 -35.74 -1.12
C LYS A 32 14.41 -34.37 -1.25
N VAL A 33 14.19 -33.91 -2.47
CA VAL A 33 13.38 -32.72 -2.77
C VAL A 33 11.95 -33.21 -3.01
N TYR A 34 11.01 -32.66 -2.26
CA TYR A 34 9.59 -32.80 -2.50
C TYR A 34 9.00 -31.40 -2.63
N PHE A 35 8.00 -31.27 -3.49
CA PHE A 35 7.19 -30.07 -3.53
C PHE A 35 6.05 -30.19 -2.54
N PRO A 36 5.64 -29.07 -1.96
CA PRO A 36 4.41 -29.06 -1.19
C PRO A 36 3.23 -29.32 -2.13
N VAL A 37 2.27 -30.08 -1.65
CA VAL A 37 0.99 -30.26 -2.33
C VAL A 37 0.14 -29.04 -2.00
N ILE A 38 -0.15 -28.23 -2.99
CA ILE A 38 -0.96 -27.03 -2.88
C ILE A 38 -2.34 -27.35 -3.42
N GLU A 39 -3.41 -26.94 -2.73
CA GLU A 39 -4.73 -26.91 -3.34
C GLU A 39 -4.70 -25.99 -4.56
N THR A 40 -4.97 -26.54 -5.72
CA THR A 40 -4.93 -25.82 -6.99
C THR A 40 -6.34 -25.53 -7.51
N PRO A 41 -6.57 -24.39 -8.17
CA PRO A 41 -5.57 -23.37 -8.53
C PRO A 41 -5.16 -22.49 -7.36
N ALA A 42 -3.90 -22.10 -7.31
CA ALA A 42 -3.37 -21.18 -6.31
C ALA A 42 -2.60 -20.03 -6.96
N CYS A 43 -2.62 -18.88 -6.30
CA CYS A 43 -1.93 -17.67 -6.76
C CYS A 43 -1.06 -17.11 -5.65
N PHE A 44 0.15 -16.66 -5.99
CA PHE A 44 1.11 -16.08 -5.05
C PHE A 44 1.73 -14.84 -5.65
N THR A 45 2.03 -13.84 -4.81
CA THR A 45 2.96 -12.79 -5.18
C THR A 45 4.37 -13.15 -4.71
N SER A 46 5.35 -12.79 -5.50
CA SER A 46 6.76 -12.98 -5.17
C SER A 46 7.54 -11.72 -5.53
N SER A 47 8.36 -11.23 -4.63
CA SER A 47 9.23 -10.07 -4.87
C SER A 47 10.68 -10.52 -5.00
N VAL A 48 11.35 -10.10 -6.06
CA VAL A 48 12.72 -10.49 -6.37
C VAL A 48 13.53 -9.29 -6.83
N HIS A 49 14.53 -8.90 -6.06
CA HIS A 49 15.37 -7.73 -6.35
C HIS A 49 14.55 -6.45 -6.65
N GLY A 50 13.49 -6.22 -5.86
CA GLY A 50 12.61 -5.05 -6.03
C GLY A 50 11.60 -5.17 -7.18
N LYS A 51 11.54 -6.31 -7.88
CA LYS A 51 10.53 -6.60 -8.89
C LYS A 51 9.51 -7.57 -8.35
N ASP A 52 8.25 -7.25 -8.53
CA ASP A 52 7.13 -8.07 -8.09
C ASP A 52 6.64 -8.96 -9.23
N PHE A 53 6.27 -10.18 -8.88
CA PHE A 53 5.76 -11.19 -9.80
C PHE A 53 4.50 -11.82 -9.26
N LEU A 54 3.59 -12.14 -10.14
CA LEU A 54 2.43 -12.95 -9.86
C LEU A 54 2.67 -14.36 -10.39
N VAL A 55 2.42 -15.37 -9.57
CA VAL A 55 2.67 -16.76 -9.89
C VAL A 55 1.42 -17.57 -9.68
N PHE A 56 0.96 -18.23 -10.74
CA PHE A 56 -0.21 -19.09 -10.75
C PHE A 56 0.22 -20.54 -10.78
N VAL A 57 -0.25 -21.33 -9.82
CA VAL A 57 -0.04 -22.77 -9.78
C VAL A 57 -1.33 -23.46 -10.22
N GLU A 58 -1.27 -24.14 -11.34
CA GLU A 58 -2.39 -24.87 -11.91
C GLU A 58 -2.45 -26.32 -11.44
N TYR A 59 -1.29 -26.87 -11.12
CA TYR A 59 -1.15 -28.25 -10.66
C TYR A 59 0.04 -28.39 -9.72
N SER A 60 -0.15 -29.09 -8.62
CA SER A 60 0.90 -29.40 -7.65
C SER A 60 0.71 -30.80 -7.07
N ASP A 61 1.77 -31.60 -7.10
CA ASP A 61 1.94 -32.83 -6.33
C ASP A 61 3.32 -32.84 -5.67
N SER A 62 3.65 -33.88 -4.93
CA SER A 62 4.92 -33.99 -4.23
C SER A 62 6.16 -34.04 -5.14
N LEU A 63 6.00 -34.25 -6.43
CA LEU A 63 7.09 -34.39 -7.39
C LEU A 63 7.03 -33.39 -8.55
N ASN A 64 5.87 -32.83 -8.83
CA ASN A 64 5.64 -31.93 -9.95
C ASN A 64 4.82 -30.72 -9.55
N MET A 65 5.15 -29.59 -10.15
CA MET A 65 4.37 -28.36 -10.06
C MET A 65 4.42 -27.67 -11.42
N ARG A 66 3.30 -27.14 -11.87
CA ARG A 66 3.23 -26.35 -13.10
C ARG A 66 2.28 -25.19 -12.96
N GLY A 67 2.51 -24.17 -13.77
CA GLY A 67 1.69 -22.96 -13.81
C GLY A 67 2.31 -21.90 -14.68
N HIS A 68 1.90 -20.67 -14.46
CA HIS A 68 2.37 -19.50 -15.17
C HIS A 68 2.85 -18.44 -14.19
N TYR A 69 3.72 -17.54 -14.65
CA TYR A 69 4.15 -16.37 -13.89
C TYR A 69 4.16 -15.13 -14.80
N MET A 70 3.96 -13.96 -14.21
CA MET A 70 4.09 -12.67 -14.88
C MET A 70 4.80 -11.66 -13.99
N ALA A 71 5.55 -10.75 -14.58
CA ALA A 71 6.10 -9.61 -13.86
C ALA A 71 5.00 -8.57 -13.66
N LEU A 72 4.92 -7.99 -12.46
CA LEU A 72 4.01 -6.88 -12.14
C LEU A 72 4.69 -5.53 -12.47
N GLU A 73 5.26 -5.42 -13.68
CA GLU A 73 5.80 -4.17 -14.21
C GLU A 73 4.85 -3.59 -15.26
N GLU A 74 4.76 -2.26 -15.30
CA GLU A 74 3.94 -1.56 -16.29
C GLU A 74 4.29 -1.97 -17.72
N GLY A 75 3.28 -2.35 -18.50
CA GLY A 75 3.44 -2.76 -19.90
C GLY A 75 3.82 -4.23 -20.12
N MET A 76 4.02 -5.04 -19.08
CA MET A 76 4.22 -6.49 -19.22
C MET A 76 2.89 -7.23 -19.05
N THR A 77 2.34 -7.70 -20.16
CA THR A 77 1.07 -8.45 -20.20
C THR A 77 1.26 -9.95 -20.45
N ASP A 78 2.49 -10.39 -20.68
CA ASP A 78 2.75 -11.77 -21.07
C ASP A 78 2.92 -12.66 -19.84
N THR A 79 2.11 -13.71 -19.75
CA THR A 79 2.34 -14.83 -18.84
C THR A 79 3.31 -15.81 -19.47
N LEU A 80 4.25 -16.28 -18.68
CA LEU A 80 5.23 -17.27 -19.10
C LEU A 80 5.00 -18.58 -18.35
N PRO A 81 4.90 -19.72 -19.06
CA PRO A 81 4.68 -21.02 -18.43
C PRO A 81 5.94 -21.49 -17.69
N PHE A 82 5.73 -22.20 -16.59
CA PHE A 82 6.79 -22.93 -15.90
C PHE A 82 6.34 -24.35 -15.54
N ARG A 83 7.31 -25.26 -15.44
CA ARG A 83 7.15 -26.59 -14.88
C ARG A 83 8.33 -26.96 -13.99
N LEU A 84 8.04 -27.46 -12.82
CA LEU A 84 9.00 -27.95 -11.85
C LEU A 84 8.89 -29.46 -11.71
N GLU A 85 10.02 -30.14 -11.67
CA GLU A 85 10.14 -31.56 -11.37
C GLU A 85 11.09 -31.80 -10.21
N ALA A 86 10.65 -32.50 -9.17
CA ALA A 86 11.52 -32.94 -8.10
C ALA A 86 12.36 -34.14 -8.55
N ARG A 87 13.63 -34.13 -8.23
CA ARG A 87 14.59 -35.22 -8.43
C ARG A 87 15.34 -35.44 -7.12
N LYS A 88 15.74 -36.65 -6.83
CA LYS A 88 16.33 -37.10 -5.53
C LYS A 88 16.99 -36.03 -4.66
N ARG A 89 17.85 -35.17 -5.21
CA ARG A 89 18.57 -34.11 -4.50
C ARG A 89 18.47 -32.74 -5.17
N ASN A 90 17.84 -32.66 -6.33
CA ASN A 90 17.75 -31.46 -7.15
C ASN A 90 16.29 -31.26 -7.59
N ALA A 91 15.96 -30.05 -7.98
CA ALA A 91 14.76 -29.73 -8.74
C ALA A 91 15.14 -29.30 -10.17
N ARG A 92 14.29 -29.57 -11.12
CA ARG A 92 14.40 -29.12 -12.50
C ARG A 92 13.29 -28.13 -12.76
N LEU A 93 13.67 -26.97 -13.25
CA LEU A 93 12.77 -25.95 -13.74
C LEU A 93 12.82 -25.91 -15.26
N TYR A 94 11.66 -25.94 -15.88
CA TYR A 94 11.45 -25.72 -17.30
C TYR A 94 10.67 -24.42 -17.47
N TYR A 95 11.18 -23.51 -18.29
CA TYR A 95 10.52 -22.23 -18.56
C TYR A 95 10.97 -21.71 -19.93
N ASN A 96 10.04 -21.18 -20.69
CA ASN A 96 10.30 -20.59 -22.01
C ASN A 96 11.24 -21.44 -22.92
N GLY A 97 11.04 -22.75 -22.96
CA GLY A 97 11.89 -23.67 -23.72
C GLY A 97 13.25 -24.00 -23.13
N GLU A 98 13.63 -23.37 -22.02
CA GLU A 98 14.88 -23.61 -21.31
C GLU A 98 14.70 -24.58 -20.13
N LYS A 99 15.81 -25.18 -19.68
CA LYS A 99 15.83 -26.10 -18.55
C LYS A 99 16.97 -25.76 -17.61
N GLU A 100 16.65 -25.62 -16.33
CA GLU A 100 17.66 -25.44 -15.29
C GLU A 100 17.55 -26.49 -14.18
N THR A 101 18.67 -26.79 -13.55
CA THR A 101 18.74 -27.72 -12.40
C THR A 101 19.34 -27.00 -11.21
N PHE A 102 18.70 -27.07 -10.05
CA PHE A 102 19.14 -26.37 -8.86
C PHE A 102 18.93 -27.20 -7.58
N ARG A 103 19.61 -26.81 -6.50
CA ARG A 103 19.45 -27.40 -5.16
C ARG A 103 18.81 -26.37 -4.25
N PRO A 104 17.57 -26.63 -3.81
CA PRO A 104 16.93 -25.75 -2.86
C PRO A 104 17.55 -25.87 -1.46
N ARG A 105 17.72 -24.74 -0.77
CA ARG A 105 18.09 -24.67 0.65
C ARG A 105 17.27 -23.61 1.36
N VAL A 106 16.52 -24.02 2.37
CA VAL A 106 15.84 -23.09 3.28
C VAL A 106 16.85 -22.53 4.27
N VAL A 107 16.90 -21.22 4.43
CA VAL A 107 17.84 -20.54 5.30
C VAL A 107 17.17 -20.09 6.60
N SER A 108 15.97 -19.53 6.50
CA SER A 108 15.13 -19.18 7.65
C SER A 108 13.68 -19.05 7.22
N MET A 109 12.75 -19.26 8.17
CA MET A 109 11.33 -19.15 7.93
C MET A 109 10.66 -18.54 9.15
N ASP A 110 9.70 -17.67 8.90
CA ASP A 110 8.77 -17.16 9.88
C ASP A 110 7.45 -17.95 9.77
N SER A 111 7.21 -18.81 10.76
CA SER A 111 6.04 -19.68 10.78
C SER A 111 4.71 -18.95 11.05
N LEU A 112 4.77 -17.74 11.61
CA LEU A 112 3.57 -16.96 11.96
C LEU A 112 2.94 -16.25 10.76
N HIS A 113 3.73 -15.90 9.74
CA HIS A 113 3.28 -15.09 8.61
C HIS A 113 3.46 -15.77 7.25
N ALA A 114 3.74 -17.07 7.23
CA ALA A 114 4.04 -17.82 5.99
C ALA A 114 5.05 -17.10 5.07
N LYS A 115 6.01 -16.39 5.68
CA LYS A 115 7.09 -15.65 5.01
C LYS A 115 8.41 -16.36 5.21
N GLY A 116 9.27 -16.33 4.22
CA GLY A 116 10.56 -17.00 4.37
C GLY A 116 11.65 -16.47 3.46
N TYR A 117 12.85 -16.98 3.73
CA TYR A 117 14.03 -16.70 2.94
C TYR A 117 14.58 -18.00 2.38
N ALA A 118 14.79 -18.06 1.08
CA ALA A 118 15.48 -19.18 0.46
C ALA A 118 16.80 -18.73 -0.18
N ARG A 119 17.80 -19.59 -0.16
CA ARG A 119 19.12 -19.32 -0.72
C ARG A 119 19.40 -20.28 -1.88
N LEU A 120 19.72 -19.74 -3.05
CA LEU A 120 20.09 -20.52 -4.22
C LEU A 120 21.62 -20.65 -4.31
N SER A 121 22.12 -21.89 -4.48
CA SER A 121 23.57 -22.16 -4.45
C SER A 121 24.22 -22.27 -5.85
N VAL A 122 23.48 -22.00 -6.93
CA VAL A 122 23.98 -22.30 -8.30
C VAL A 122 24.68 -21.12 -8.97
N LEU A 123 24.40 -19.87 -8.57
CA LEU A 123 24.97 -18.66 -9.22
C LEU A 123 25.24 -17.51 -8.23
N GLY A 124 25.56 -17.82 -6.99
CA GLY A 124 25.76 -16.81 -5.94
C GLY A 124 24.58 -16.76 -4.98
N THR A 125 24.77 -16.05 -3.86
CA THR A 125 23.78 -15.96 -2.80
C THR A 125 22.70 -14.94 -3.13
N ALA A 126 21.59 -15.36 -3.69
CA ALA A 126 20.38 -14.55 -3.75
C ALA A 126 19.48 -14.89 -2.55
N ARG A 127 18.99 -13.87 -1.85
CA ARG A 127 17.97 -13.99 -0.81
C ARG A 127 16.61 -13.70 -1.43
N PHE A 128 15.62 -14.51 -1.09
CA PHE A 128 14.27 -14.39 -1.59
C PHE A 128 13.32 -14.19 -0.43
N HIS A 129 12.43 -13.27 -0.59
CA HIS A 129 11.27 -13.10 0.27
C HIS A 129 10.07 -13.66 -0.47
N PHE A 130 9.22 -14.40 0.21
CA PHE A 130 7.93 -14.84 -0.31
C PHE A 130 6.85 -14.67 0.76
N GLU A 131 5.65 -14.43 0.31
CA GLU A 131 4.46 -14.31 1.13
C GLU A 131 3.34 -15.10 0.46
N ILE A 132 2.69 -15.97 1.22
CA ILE A 132 1.53 -16.70 0.74
C ILE A 132 0.34 -15.75 0.79
N LEU A 133 -0.31 -15.55 -0.34
CA LEU A 133 -1.61 -14.90 -0.38
C LEU A 133 -2.66 -15.95 -0.02
N GLU A 134 -3.61 -15.58 0.82
CA GLU A 134 -4.77 -16.42 1.07
C GLU A 134 -5.56 -16.66 -0.23
N THR A 135 -6.30 -17.76 -0.28
CA THR A 135 -7.16 -18.08 -1.43
C THR A 135 -8.08 -16.89 -1.72
N PRO A 136 -8.13 -16.39 -2.96
CA PRO A 136 -8.93 -15.21 -3.28
C PRO A 136 -10.40 -15.46 -2.93
N VAL A 137 -10.98 -14.58 -2.13
CA VAL A 137 -12.42 -14.54 -1.94
C VAL A 137 -13.01 -13.80 -3.12
N PHE A 138 -13.77 -14.50 -3.98
CA PHE A 138 -14.51 -13.87 -5.05
C PHE A 138 -15.58 -12.96 -4.43
N GLN A 139 -15.42 -11.66 -4.60
CA GLN A 139 -16.42 -10.69 -4.21
C GLN A 139 -17.24 -10.29 -5.43
N ASP A 140 -18.54 -10.32 -5.26
CA ASP A 140 -19.44 -9.83 -6.28
C ASP A 140 -19.51 -8.31 -6.16
N PHE A 141 -18.85 -7.58 -7.07
CA PHE A 141 -18.89 -6.12 -7.12
C PHE A 141 -20.16 -5.58 -7.77
N GLU A 142 -21.23 -6.40 -7.87
CA GLU A 142 -22.51 -5.96 -8.47
C GLU A 142 -23.17 -4.80 -7.71
N ASN A 143 -22.73 -4.49 -6.49
CA ASN A 143 -23.35 -3.50 -5.63
C ASN A 143 -22.63 -2.15 -5.57
N ASN A 144 -21.80 -1.77 -6.54
CA ASN A 144 -21.05 -0.51 -6.57
C ASN A 144 -20.26 -0.21 -5.28
N ARG A 145 -19.77 -1.25 -4.60
CA ARG A 145 -18.92 -1.09 -3.43
C ARG A 145 -17.70 -0.24 -3.78
N TYR A 146 -17.28 0.60 -2.87
CA TYR A 146 -16.23 1.62 -2.99
C TYR A 146 -16.59 2.83 -3.87
N GLN A 147 -17.81 2.90 -4.43
CA GLN A 147 -18.36 4.07 -5.11
C GLN A 147 -19.59 4.63 -4.41
N ASP A 148 -20.53 3.77 -4.04
CA ASP A 148 -21.78 4.21 -3.41
C ASP A 148 -21.71 4.14 -1.88
N THR A 149 -22.43 5.03 -1.21
CA THR A 149 -22.62 5.00 0.25
C THR A 149 -23.51 3.83 0.64
N LEU A 150 -22.90 2.73 1.07
CA LEU A 150 -23.58 1.47 1.37
C LEU A 150 -23.66 1.17 2.87
N PHE A 151 -22.79 1.75 3.68
CA PHE A 151 -22.62 1.36 5.08
C PHE A 151 -22.82 2.53 6.05
N ALA A 152 -23.45 2.25 7.19
CA ALA A 152 -23.30 3.08 8.36
C ALA A 152 -21.89 2.92 8.94
N VAL A 153 -21.43 3.92 9.68
CA VAL A 153 -20.07 3.97 10.22
C VAL A 153 -20.09 3.58 11.69
N GLU A 154 -19.25 2.63 12.07
CA GLU A 154 -18.92 2.30 13.45
C GLU A 154 -17.57 2.94 13.79
N GLU A 155 -17.50 3.70 14.89
CA GLU A 155 -16.31 4.41 15.33
C GLU A 155 -15.74 3.80 16.61
N THR A 156 -14.43 3.58 16.65
CA THR A 156 -13.71 3.21 17.86
C THR A 156 -12.65 4.29 18.10
N ASN A 157 -12.88 5.09 19.12
CA ASN A 157 -12.10 6.29 19.38
C ASN A 157 -11.05 6.08 20.47
N ASP A 158 -10.04 6.95 20.48
CA ASP A 158 -9.00 7.05 21.52
C ASP A 158 -8.20 5.76 21.76
N ILE A 159 -7.89 5.05 20.68
CA ILE A 159 -7.09 3.82 20.75
C ILE A 159 -5.62 4.18 20.94
N PRO A 160 -4.97 3.80 22.06
CA PRO A 160 -3.57 4.10 22.29
C PRO A 160 -2.68 3.22 21.40
N TYR A 161 -1.88 3.82 20.51
CA TYR A 161 -1.03 3.09 19.58
C TYR A 161 0.48 3.26 19.86
N ALA A 162 0.88 4.32 20.59
CA ALA A 162 2.28 4.57 20.89
C ALA A 162 2.48 5.32 22.22
N LYS A 163 3.68 5.12 22.82
CA LYS A 163 4.18 5.91 23.97
C LYS A 163 5.51 6.51 23.58
N VAL A 164 5.61 7.83 23.63
CA VAL A 164 6.75 8.60 23.12
C VAL A 164 7.09 9.77 24.03
N LEU A 165 8.25 10.40 23.78
CA LEU A 165 8.60 11.67 24.38
C LEU A 165 8.30 12.80 23.38
N GLY A 166 7.51 13.77 23.77
CA GLY A 166 7.09 14.90 22.93
C GLY A 166 7.36 16.25 23.56
N PHE A 167 7.26 17.30 22.76
CA PHE A 167 7.50 18.69 23.21
C PHE A 167 6.30 19.28 23.95
N TRP A 168 5.08 19.00 23.52
CA TRP A 168 3.87 19.48 24.17
C TRP A 168 3.23 18.37 25.00
N SER A 169 2.75 18.70 26.21
CA SER A 169 2.03 17.76 27.07
C SER A 169 0.62 17.44 26.59
N GLU A 170 0.05 18.31 25.75
CA GLU A 170 -1.28 18.19 25.17
C GLU A 170 -1.18 18.31 23.66
N LEU A 171 -1.79 17.37 22.94
CA LEU A 171 -1.66 17.27 21.49
C LEU A 171 -2.44 18.34 20.75
N ALA A 172 -3.61 18.66 21.22
CA ALA A 172 -4.42 19.68 20.59
C ALA A 172 -4.85 20.69 21.63
N ASP A 173 -4.77 21.89 21.30
CA ASP A 173 -5.73 22.86 21.76
C ASP A 173 -5.69 24.11 20.91
N GLU A 174 -6.84 24.72 20.73
CA GLU A 174 -7.03 26.04 20.13
C GLU A 174 -6.39 27.16 20.95
N THR A 175 -5.55 26.84 21.94
CA THR A 175 -4.81 27.83 22.70
C THR A 175 -3.93 28.66 21.76
N ALA A 176 -4.09 29.97 21.86
CA ALA A 176 -3.43 30.92 21.01
C ALA A 176 -1.91 30.64 20.91
N VAL A 177 -1.33 30.80 19.73
CA VAL A 177 0.12 30.68 19.47
C VAL A 177 0.94 31.40 20.53
N THR A 178 0.43 32.52 21.06
CA THR A 178 1.01 33.29 22.15
C THR A 178 1.16 32.49 23.43
N ASP A 179 0.16 31.73 23.84
CA ASP A 179 0.21 30.94 25.09
C ASP A 179 1.19 29.76 24.97
N LYS A 180 1.28 29.14 23.80
CA LYS A 180 2.28 28.10 23.51
C LYS A 180 3.70 28.68 23.48
N ILE A 181 3.92 29.90 22.99
CA ILE A 181 5.20 30.58 23.03
C ILE A 181 5.62 30.87 24.47
N PHE A 182 4.70 31.27 25.35
CA PHE A 182 4.99 31.50 26.77
C PHE A 182 5.27 30.19 27.54
N ARG A 183 4.75 29.06 27.08
CA ARG A 183 5.09 27.72 27.62
C ARG A 183 6.38 27.14 27.05
N MET A 184 7.15 27.86 26.26
CA MET A 184 8.43 27.38 25.71
C MET A 184 9.42 26.88 26.78
N GLY A 185 9.32 27.37 28.03
CA GLY A 185 10.06 26.85 29.15
C GLY A 185 9.75 25.38 29.46
N ASP A 186 8.52 24.93 29.24
CA ASP A 186 8.09 23.55 29.42
C ASP A 186 8.45 22.68 28.19
N ALA A 187 8.61 23.29 27.03
CA ALA A 187 8.97 22.62 25.77
C ALA A 187 10.46 22.21 25.67
N VAL A 188 11.30 22.62 26.61
CA VAL A 188 12.73 22.22 26.66
C VAL A 188 12.91 20.82 27.27
N SER A 189 11.93 20.33 28.04
CA SER A 189 11.90 18.98 28.55
C SER A 189 10.94 18.12 27.73
N GLU A 190 11.44 17.04 27.12
CA GLU A 190 10.58 16.07 26.46
C GLU A 190 9.66 15.41 27.52
N ILE A 191 8.34 15.47 27.26
CA ILE A 191 7.30 14.98 28.17
C ILE A 191 6.76 13.64 27.64
N PRO A 192 6.55 12.63 28.51
CA PRO A 192 5.90 11.40 28.08
C PRO A 192 4.48 11.64 27.55
N LEU A 193 4.22 11.19 26.34
CA LEU A 193 2.92 11.28 25.68
C LEU A 193 2.44 9.87 25.30
N GLU A 194 1.13 9.67 25.39
CA GLU A 194 0.44 8.57 24.77
C GLU A 194 -0.27 9.09 23.51
N LEU A 195 0.02 8.49 22.36
CA LEU A 195 -0.57 8.88 21.08
C LEU A 195 -1.74 7.96 20.77
N HIS A 196 -2.84 8.57 20.31
CA HIS A 196 -4.09 7.88 20.04
C HIS A 196 -4.46 7.94 18.56
N LEU A 197 -5.29 7.00 18.13
CA LEU A 197 -5.92 6.99 16.82
C LEU A 197 -7.39 6.61 16.96
N ASP A 198 -8.18 7.01 15.97
CA ASP A 198 -9.56 6.58 15.81
C ASP A 198 -9.66 5.67 14.59
N VAL A 199 -10.45 4.60 14.71
CA VAL A 199 -10.75 3.67 13.62
C VAL A 199 -12.22 3.72 13.28
N PHE A 200 -12.51 3.87 12.00
CA PHE A 200 -13.85 3.88 11.44
C PHE A 200 -14.05 2.62 10.59
N ARG A 201 -15.12 1.88 10.84
CA ARG A 201 -15.41 0.61 10.16
C ARG A 201 -16.82 0.59 9.57
N PRO A 202 -17.02 -0.06 8.40
CA PRO A 202 -18.36 -0.30 7.86
C PRO A 202 -19.18 -1.19 8.80
N GLN A 203 -20.32 -0.68 9.29
CA GLN A 203 -21.19 -1.42 10.18
C GLN A 203 -21.94 -2.54 9.44
N ASN A 204 -22.03 -3.73 10.05
CA ASN A 204 -22.71 -4.91 9.49
C ASN A 204 -22.18 -5.38 8.12
N ASP A 205 -20.97 -5.03 7.78
CA ASP A 205 -20.32 -5.50 6.56
C ASP A 205 -19.82 -6.95 6.74
N THR A 206 -20.14 -7.79 5.77
CA THR A 206 -19.79 -9.22 5.79
C THR A 206 -18.35 -9.51 5.34
N ILE A 207 -17.72 -8.54 4.68
CA ILE A 207 -16.33 -8.67 4.21
C ILE A 207 -15.38 -8.57 5.41
N GLN A 208 -14.49 -9.54 5.53
CA GLN A 208 -13.56 -9.62 6.66
C GLN A 208 -12.26 -8.81 6.44
N LYS A 209 -11.87 -8.57 5.18
CA LYS A 209 -10.64 -7.86 4.82
C LYS A 209 -10.97 -6.70 3.89
N ARG A 210 -10.68 -5.49 4.34
CA ARG A 210 -11.01 -4.22 3.66
C ARG A 210 -9.76 -3.38 3.47
N PRO A 211 -9.66 -2.62 2.38
CA PRO A 211 -8.59 -1.64 2.22
C PRO A 211 -8.59 -0.67 3.40
N LEU A 212 -7.39 -0.33 3.89
CA LEU A 212 -7.17 0.67 4.94
C LEU A 212 -6.78 2.00 4.33
N VAL A 213 -7.40 3.09 4.76
CA VAL A 213 -6.97 4.46 4.49
C VAL A 213 -6.64 5.15 5.81
N MET A 214 -5.37 5.47 6.05
CA MET A 214 -4.93 6.24 7.21
C MET A 214 -4.78 7.72 6.81
N LEU A 215 -5.52 8.61 7.48
CA LEU A 215 -5.49 10.04 7.24
C LEU A 215 -4.80 10.80 8.39
N ILE A 216 -4.00 11.81 8.04
CA ILE A 216 -3.14 12.57 8.97
C ILE A 216 -3.50 14.05 8.90
N HIS A 217 -3.81 14.63 10.07
CA HIS A 217 -4.21 16.04 10.18
C HIS A 217 -3.07 17.01 9.87
N GLY A 218 -3.44 18.25 9.53
CA GLY A 218 -2.52 19.38 9.36
C GLY A 218 -2.11 20.04 10.68
N GLY A 219 -1.68 21.31 10.62
CA GLY A 219 -1.38 22.09 11.81
C GLY A 219 0.10 22.44 11.97
N ALA A 220 0.87 22.49 10.87
CA ALA A 220 2.27 22.96 10.82
C ALA A 220 3.20 22.24 11.82
N PHE A 221 2.92 21.01 12.22
CA PHE A 221 3.60 20.27 13.30
C PHE A 221 3.54 20.96 14.67
N TYR A 222 2.60 21.87 14.86
CA TYR A 222 2.50 22.73 16.04
C TYR A 222 1.14 22.64 16.72
N PHE A 223 0.06 22.36 15.98
CA PHE A 223 -1.31 22.13 16.46
C PHE A 223 -2.02 21.04 15.66
N GLY A 224 -3.29 20.84 15.99
CA GLY A 224 -4.15 19.85 15.37
C GLY A 224 -4.22 18.56 16.18
N SER A 225 -5.20 17.73 15.83
CA SER A 225 -5.42 16.42 16.40
C SER A 225 -6.12 15.50 15.40
N LYS A 226 -6.22 14.21 15.76
CA LYS A 226 -7.01 13.20 15.05
C LYS A 226 -8.50 13.58 14.86
N ASP A 227 -9.00 14.52 15.68
CA ASP A 227 -10.38 14.99 15.65
C ASP A 227 -10.62 16.11 14.62
N ASP A 228 -9.64 16.43 13.78
CA ASP A 228 -9.81 17.41 12.69
C ASP A 228 -11.07 17.13 11.89
N LYS A 229 -11.91 18.16 11.74
CA LYS A 229 -13.25 18.04 11.13
C LYS A 229 -13.19 17.53 9.69
N SER A 230 -12.23 17.99 8.90
CA SER A 230 -12.09 17.57 7.49
C SER A 230 -11.63 16.12 7.41
N ILE A 231 -10.62 15.77 8.20
CA ILE A 231 -10.06 14.42 8.26
C ILE A 231 -11.12 13.41 8.68
N THR A 232 -11.82 13.67 9.78
CA THR A 232 -12.84 12.74 10.29
C THR A 232 -14.04 12.60 9.35
N GLN A 233 -14.43 13.68 8.63
CA GLN A 233 -15.49 13.57 7.64
C GLN A 233 -15.06 12.76 6.40
N TRP A 234 -13.83 12.92 5.90
CA TRP A 234 -13.31 12.05 4.83
C TRP A 234 -13.18 10.60 5.31
N CYS A 235 -12.76 10.35 6.55
CA CYS A 235 -12.78 9.01 7.14
C CYS A 235 -14.17 8.40 7.11
N ARG A 236 -15.19 9.10 7.61
CA ARG A 236 -16.59 8.62 7.61
C ARG A 236 -17.11 8.37 6.21
N HIS A 237 -16.83 9.28 5.27
CA HIS A 237 -17.24 9.10 3.89
C HIS A 237 -16.63 7.83 3.27
N LEU A 238 -15.31 7.68 3.29
CA LEU A 238 -14.64 6.50 2.74
C LEU A 238 -15.10 5.21 3.43
N THR A 239 -15.34 5.27 4.73
CA THR A 239 -15.89 4.11 5.46
C THR A 239 -17.28 3.75 4.99
N SER A 240 -18.13 4.74 4.70
CA SER A 240 -19.47 4.48 4.16
C SER A 240 -19.46 3.82 2.78
N LEU A 241 -18.34 3.96 2.02
CA LEU A 241 -18.11 3.27 0.76
C LEU A 241 -17.58 1.82 0.94
N GLY A 242 -17.12 1.46 2.15
CA GLY A 242 -16.65 0.11 2.46
C GLY A 242 -15.15 -0.03 2.80
N TYR A 243 -14.43 1.07 2.97
CA TYR A 243 -13.06 1.07 3.49
C TYR A 243 -13.04 0.97 5.02
N VAL A 244 -11.95 0.50 5.59
CA VAL A 244 -11.58 0.82 6.96
C VAL A 244 -10.74 2.09 6.91
N THR A 245 -11.05 3.07 7.76
CA THR A 245 -10.25 4.30 7.83
C THR A 245 -9.73 4.56 9.24
N ALA A 246 -8.65 5.30 9.34
CA ALA A 246 -8.09 5.73 10.62
C ALA A 246 -7.63 7.18 10.56
N SER A 247 -7.90 7.93 11.63
CA SER A 247 -7.32 9.25 11.89
C SER A 247 -6.35 9.14 13.05
N ILE A 248 -5.18 9.76 12.95
CA ILE A 248 -4.12 9.61 13.95
C ILE A 248 -3.67 10.94 14.55
N ASP A 249 -3.36 10.93 15.83
CA ASP A 249 -2.50 11.93 16.44
C ASP A 249 -1.03 11.66 16.09
N TYR A 250 -0.21 12.68 16.15
CA TYR A 250 1.25 12.58 16.10
C TYR A 250 1.88 13.65 16.96
N ARG A 251 3.14 13.48 17.39
CA ARG A 251 3.83 14.49 18.23
C ARG A 251 3.94 15.83 17.52
N ILE A 252 3.43 16.85 18.15
CA ILE A 252 3.51 18.24 17.72
C ILE A 252 4.43 19.02 18.66
N GLY A 253 4.86 20.20 18.22
CA GLY A 253 5.68 21.12 18.99
C GLY A 253 7.14 21.18 18.52
N PHE A 254 7.66 22.40 18.45
CA PHE A 254 9.05 22.69 18.11
C PHE A 254 9.47 24.08 18.63
N LEU A 255 10.77 24.28 18.77
CA LEU A 255 11.36 25.61 18.93
C LEU A 255 11.54 26.28 17.55
N PRO A 256 11.46 27.62 17.44
CA PRO A 256 11.55 28.33 16.16
C PRO A 256 12.99 28.34 15.62
N THR A 257 13.52 27.16 15.34
CA THR A 257 14.81 26.92 14.68
C THR A 257 14.66 25.90 13.58
N MET A 258 15.43 26.02 12.51
CA MET A 258 15.42 25.08 11.36
C MET A 258 15.53 23.62 11.81
N THR A 259 16.50 23.33 12.66
CA THR A 259 16.73 21.97 13.20
C THR A 259 15.51 21.46 13.98
N SER A 260 14.92 22.29 14.84
CA SER A 260 13.78 21.87 15.67
C SER A 260 12.52 21.63 14.84
N ILE A 261 12.26 22.46 13.83
CA ILE A 261 11.15 22.29 12.88
C ILE A 261 11.35 20.99 12.07
N GLY A 262 12.54 20.76 11.52
CA GLY A 262 12.85 19.54 10.78
C GLY A 262 12.70 18.28 11.63
N ARG A 263 13.14 18.33 12.89
CA ARG A 263 12.98 17.23 13.86
C ARG A 263 11.52 16.99 14.22
N ALA A 264 10.67 18.03 14.27
CA ALA A 264 9.23 17.86 14.47
C ALA A 264 8.58 17.10 13.30
N GLY A 265 8.92 17.47 12.07
CA GLY A 265 8.49 16.72 10.87
C GLY A 265 8.93 15.25 10.92
N TYR A 266 10.18 14.97 11.30
CA TYR A 266 10.66 13.59 11.42
C TYR A 266 9.95 12.80 12.53
N ARG A 267 9.66 13.42 13.69
CA ARG A 267 8.86 12.79 14.75
C ARG A 267 7.47 12.41 14.25
N ALA A 268 6.82 13.27 13.47
CA ALA A 268 5.51 12.96 12.85
C ALA A 268 5.59 11.74 11.92
N VAL A 269 6.68 11.60 11.13
CA VAL A 269 6.91 10.41 10.31
C VAL A 269 7.11 9.16 11.17
N GLN A 270 7.88 9.23 12.26
CA GLN A 270 8.04 8.12 13.21
C GLN A 270 6.70 7.67 13.80
N ASP A 271 5.85 8.63 14.18
CA ASP A 271 4.56 8.37 14.82
C ASP A 271 3.54 7.78 13.81
N ALA A 272 3.49 8.33 12.60
CA ALA A 272 2.67 7.77 11.51
C ALA A 272 3.11 6.34 11.14
N HIS A 273 4.42 6.07 11.17
CA HIS A 273 4.97 4.73 10.96
C HIS A 273 4.57 3.78 12.09
N ALA A 274 4.57 4.26 13.34
CA ALA A 274 4.12 3.49 14.50
C ALA A 274 2.61 3.19 14.44
N ALA A 275 1.79 4.16 14.04
CA ALA A 275 0.35 3.98 13.84
C ALA A 275 0.05 2.95 12.75
N MET A 276 0.74 3.01 11.61
CA MET A 276 0.57 2.02 10.55
C MET A 276 0.97 0.62 11.01
N ARG A 277 2.09 0.46 11.75
CA ARG A 277 2.48 -0.84 12.33
C ARG A 277 1.42 -1.36 13.31
N TYR A 278 0.85 -0.48 14.12
CA TYR A 278 -0.22 -0.85 15.04
C TYR A 278 -1.45 -1.37 14.28
N LEU A 279 -1.95 -0.63 13.31
CA LEU A 279 -3.11 -1.00 12.48
C LEU A 279 -2.88 -2.33 11.75
N VAL A 280 -1.70 -2.52 11.14
CA VAL A 280 -1.33 -3.77 10.46
C VAL A 280 -1.26 -4.94 11.43
N SER A 281 -0.75 -4.75 12.64
CA SER A 281 -0.68 -5.82 13.64
C SER A 281 -2.05 -6.21 14.23
N HIS A 282 -3.03 -5.31 14.16
CA HIS A 282 -4.42 -5.53 14.59
C HIS A 282 -5.38 -5.74 13.41
N GLN A 283 -4.86 -6.22 12.27
CA GLN A 283 -5.62 -6.41 11.04
C GLN A 283 -6.89 -7.26 11.22
N GLU A 284 -6.82 -8.31 12.02
CA GLU A 284 -7.97 -9.19 12.29
C GLU A 284 -9.05 -8.48 13.12
N GLU A 285 -8.65 -7.66 14.10
CA GLU A 285 -9.56 -6.89 14.95
C GLU A 285 -10.33 -5.84 14.15
N PHE A 286 -9.63 -5.11 13.28
CA PHE A 286 -10.22 -4.03 12.50
C PHE A 286 -10.74 -4.47 11.13
N GLY A 287 -10.47 -5.70 10.71
CA GLY A 287 -10.86 -6.22 9.42
C GLY A 287 -10.11 -5.58 8.26
N ILE A 288 -8.79 -5.41 8.40
CA ILE A 288 -7.92 -4.72 7.44
C ILE A 288 -7.28 -5.73 6.47
N ASP A 289 -7.31 -5.39 5.19
CA ASP A 289 -6.47 -6.02 4.17
C ASP A 289 -5.10 -5.34 4.13
N THR A 290 -4.09 -6.00 4.68
CA THR A 290 -2.73 -5.46 4.73
C THR A 290 -2.02 -5.40 3.37
N SER A 291 -2.62 -5.96 2.33
CA SER A 291 -2.16 -5.81 0.95
C SER A 291 -2.62 -4.49 0.31
N MET A 292 -3.63 -3.81 0.91
CA MET A 292 -4.30 -2.63 0.40
C MET A 292 -4.26 -1.49 1.43
N LEU A 293 -3.09 -0.89 1.59
CA LEU A 293 -2.84 0.19 2.56
C LEU A 293 -2.64 1.52 1.83
N PHE A 294 -3.46 2.49 2.18
CA PHE A 294 -3.43 3.85 1.64
C PHE A 294 -3.14 4.86 2.75
N VAL A 295 -2.50 5.94 2.39
CA VAL A 295 -2.22 7.05 3.31
C VAL A 295 -2.56 8.38 2.67
N GLY A 296 -3.01 9.33 3.49
CA GLY A 296 -3.28 10.68 3.04
C GLY A 296 -3.14 11.68 4.19
N GLY A 297 -3.09 12.94 3.86
CA GLY A 297 -3.05 13.99 4.89
C GLY A 297 -3.10 15.39 4.31
N CYS A 298 -3.30 16.36 5.20
CA CYS A 298 -3.39 17.78 4.87
C CYS A 298 -2.15 18.53 5.37
N SER A 299 -1.56 19.41 4.55
CA SER A 299 -0.50 20.32 5.03
C SER A 299 0.66 19.55 5.68
N ALA A 300 0.95 19.79 6.95
CA ALA A 300 1.92 19.01 7.73
C ALA A 300 1.64 17.50 7.70
N GLY A 301 0.37 17.10 7.72
CA GLY A 301 -0.05 15.70 7.55
C GLY A 301 0.28 15.15 6.17
N ALA A 302 0.16 15.94 5.10
CA ALA A 302 0.56 15.56 3.75
C ALA A 302 2.09 15.41 3.64
N ILE A 303 2.84 16.34 4.24
CA ILE A 303 4.32 16.25 4.36
C ILE A 303 4.69 14.93 5.09
N THR A 304 4.00 14.62 6.18
CA THR A 304 4.19 13.37 6.93
C THR A 304 3.87 12.16 6.07
N THR A 305 2.75 12.15 5.36
CA THR A 305 2.30 11.09 4.46
C THR A 305 3.33 10.77 3.37
N LEU A 306 3.83 11.80 2.69
CA LEU A 306 4.84 11.64 1.63
C LEU A 306 6.14 11.05 2.17
N ASN A 307 6.62 11.55 3.32
CA ASN A 307 7.83 11.03 3.94
C ASN A 307 7.62 9.62 4.55
N LEU A 308 6.46 9.30 5.10
CA LEU A 308 6.10 7.94 5.52
C LEU A 308 6.21 6.94 4.36
N ALA A 309 5.77 7.34 3.17
CA ALA A 309 5.76 6.47 2.00
C ALA A 309 7.16 6.27 1.38
N PHE A 310 8.02 7.28 1.41
CA PHE A 310 9.27 7.27 0.66
C PHE A 310 10.55 7.27 1.51
N MET A 311 10.51 7.79 2.74
CA MET A 311 11.71 7.83 3.61
C MET A 311 12.03 6.43 4.15
N THR A 312 13.32 6.15 4.33
CA THR A 312 13.86 4.94 4.99
C THR A 312 14.82 5.34 6.11
N ASN A 313 15.26 4.38 6.91
CA ASN A 313 16.27 4.66 7.93
C ASN A 313 17.59 5.17 7.34
N GLU A 314 17.94 4.71 6.13
CA GLU A 314 19.17 5.11 5.42
C GLU A 314 19.07 6.52 4.85
N THR A 315 17.88 7.01 4.62
CA THR A 315 17.62 8.35 4.03
C THR A 315 17.13 9.37 5.05
N ARG A 316 17.17 9.04 6.36
CA ARG A 316 16.79 9.98 7.41
C ARG A 316 17.71 11.21 7.41
N PRO A 317 17.17 12.41 7.58
CA PRO A 317 17.94 13.65 7.53
C PRO A 317 19.02 13.74 8.62
N GLU A 318 20.14 14.42 8.32
CA GLU A 318 21.28 14.54 9.21
C GLU A 318 20.90 15.19 10.57
N TYR A 319 20.02 16.18 10.58
CA TYR A 319 19.55 16.85 11.79
C TYR A 319 18.75 15.94 12.75
N THR A 320 18.46 14.72 12.37
CA THR A 320 17.76 13.74 13.21
C THR A 320 18.70 12.90 14.07
N TYR A 321 19.98 12.87 13.72
CA TYR A 321 21.02 12.21 14.51
C TYR A 321 21.42 13.04 15.73
N SER A 322 22.20 12.43 16.63
CA SER A 322 22.73 13.13 17.79
C SER A 322 23.72 14.23 17.39
N SER A 323 23.62 15.38 18.03
CA SER A 323 24.63 16.43 18.00
C SER A 323 24.86 16.96 19.41
N PHE A 324 25.74 17.97 19.58
CA PHE A 324 26.01 18.53 20.89
C PHE A 324 24.73 18.95 21.62
N LEU A 325 24.43 18.31 22.75
CA LEU A 325 23.22 18.49 23.59
C LEU A 325 21.87 18.12 22.94
N ILE A 326 21.88 17.55 21.74
CA ILE A 326 20.66 17.12 21.05
C ILE A 326 20.69 15.60 20.89
N PRO A 327 19.73 14.83 21.47
CA PRO A 327 19.72 13.38 21.35
C PRO A 327 19.34 12.91 19.94
N ASP A 328 19.77 11.69 19.59
CA ASP A 328 19.30 11.00 18.38
C ASP A 328 17.82 10.69 18.50
N LEU A 329 17.05 10.93 17.42
CA LEU A 329 15.62 10.60 17.37
C LEU A 329 15.35 9.09 17.09
N GLY A 330 16.38 8.34 16.71
CA GLY A 330 16.24 6.92 16.36
C GLY A 330 15.61 6.67 15.00
N ASN A 331 15.39 5.41 14.70
CA ASN A 331 14.87 4.95 13.42
C ASN A 331 13.35 5.17 13.32
N ILE A 332 12.83 5.26 12.06
CA ILE A 332 11.40 5.45 11.81
C ILE A 332 10.57 4.20 12.12
N ASP A 333 11.16 3.01 12.01
CA ASP A 333 10.48 1.71 12.13
C ASP A 333 10.50 1.11 13.55
N THR A 334 11.16 1.76 14.51
CA THR A 334 11.28 1.27 15.89
C THR A 334 10.74 2.23 16.95
N CYS A 335 10.33 3.44 16.56
CA CYS A 335 9.80 4.44 17.46
C CYS A 335 8.34 4.13 17.87
N GLY A 336 7.93 4.56 19.04
CA GLY A 336 6.55 4.63 19.52
C GLY A 336 5.97 3.33 20.07
N ASN A 337 6.24 2.21 19.44
CA ASN A 337 5.82 0.89 19.92
C ASN A 337 6.84 -0.20 19.56
N ALA A 338 6.74 -1.36 20.22
CA ALA A 338 7.64 -2.49 20.00
C ALA A 338 7.21 -3.41 18.83
N ILE A 339 6.18 -3.05 18.09
CA ILE A 339 5.62 -3.85 17.01
C ILE A 339 6.60 -3.87 15.84
N LYS A 340 6.93 -5.08 15.38
CA LYS A 340 7.80 -5.30 14.22
C LYS A 340 6.98 -5.90 13.09
N CYS A 341 6.57 -5.10 12.15
CA CYS A 341 5.95 -5.56 10.91
C CYS A 341 6.39 -4.67 9.75
N ASN A 342 6.40 -5.24 8.56
CA ASN A 342 6.58 -4.50 7.33
C ASN A 342 5.20 -4.21 6.72
N PHE A 343 5.09 -3.08 6.06
CA PHE A 343 3.90 -2.71 5.30
C PHE A 343 4.30 -2.02 3.99
N ARG A 344 3.38 -1.98 3.06
CA ARG A 344 3.59 -1.34 1.76
C ARG A 344 2.40 -0.45 1.42
N ILE A 345 2.68 0.81 1.17
CA ILE A 345 1.68 1.78 0.73
C ILE A 345 1.35 1.56 -0.75
N LYS A 346 0.07 1.58 -1.08
CA LYS A 346 -0.48 1.35 -2.43
C LYS A 346 -0.97 2.61 -3.12
N GLY A 347 -1.20 3.69 -2.40
CA GLY A 347 -1.57 4.98 -2.95
C GLY A 347 -1.47 6.08 -1.92
N ILE A 348 -1.23 7.28 -2.39
CA ILE A 348 -0.99 8.47 -1.58
C ILE A 348 -1.96 9.57 -1.97
N ILE A 349 -2.56 10.22 -0.96
CA ILE A 349 -3.30 11.48 -1.11
C ILE A 349 -2.45 12.60 -0.50
N ASP A 350 -2.00 13.49 -1.36
CA ASP A 350 -1.23 14.68 -0.98
C ASP A 350 -2.13 15.92 -1.04
N MET A 351 -2.60 16.39 0.11
CA MET A 351 -3.44 17.60 0.20
C MET A 351 -2.59 18.78 0.64
N TRP A 352 -2.17 19.60 -0.33
CA TRP A 352 -1.28 20.79 -0.16
C TRP A 352 -0.05 20.52 0.71
N GLY A 353 0.65 19.43 0.36
CA GLY A 353 1.89 19.02 1.02
C GLY A 353 3.15 19.44 0.27
N ALA A 354 4.28 19.03 0.82
CA ALA A 354 5.60 19.22 0.22
C ALA A 354 6.59 18.16 0.70
N MET A 355 7.71 18.01 -0.01
CA MET A 355 8.83 17.17 0.40
C MET A 355 10.12 17.98 0.48
N PRO A 356 10.99 17.71 1.48
CA PRO A 356 12.32 18.33 1.52
C PRO A 356 13.24 17.78 0.40
N ASP A 357 13.04 16.55 -0.01
CA ASP A 357 13.85 15.88 -1.04
C ASP A 357 13.02 14.89 -1.88
N THR A 358 12.80 15.21 -3.15
CA THR A 358 12.08 14.33 -4.08
C THR A 358 12.93 13.18 -4.61
N SER A 359 14.22 13.12 -4.29
CA SER A 359 15.07 12.00 -4.67
C SER A 359 14.69 10.69 -3.95
N LEU A 360 13.98 10.80 -2.81
CA LEU A 360 13.44 9.68 -2.04
C LEU A 360 12.44 8.83 -2.84
N MET A 361 11.83 9.38 -3.89
CA MET A 361 10.80 8.71 -4.69
C MET A 361 11.33 7.65 -5.66
N ARG A 362 12.65 7.51 -5.84
CA ARG A 362 13.27 6.70 -6.92
C ARG A 362 12.91 5.22 -6.91
N ASP A 363 12.82 4.64 -5.72
CA ASP A 363 12.80 3.17 -5.55
C ASP A 363 11.41 2.61 -5.29
N ARG A 364 10.38 3.45 -5.31
CA ARG A 364 8.99 3.07 -5.00
C ARG A 364 8.00 3.69 -5.96
N ASN A 365 7.44 2.89 -6.84
CA ASN A 365 6.32 3.31 -7.67
C ASN A 365 5.02 3.22 -6.85
N ILE A 366 4.55 4.37 -6.35
CA ILE A 366 3.31 4.49 -5.60
C ILE A 366 2.45 5.56 -6.30
N PRO A 367 1.21 5.25 -6.71
CA PRO A 367 0.29 6.22 -7.25
C PRO A 367 0.05 7.40 -6.31
N ILE A 368 -0.01 8.62 -6.84
CA ILE A 368 -0.20 9.86 -6.08
C ILE A 368 -1.35 10.68 -6.68
N LEU A 369 -2.33 11.03 -5.85
CA LEU A 369 -3.29 12.08 -6.16
C LEU A 369 -2.99 13.29 -5.26
N ALA A 370 -2.65 14.41 -5.89
CA ALA A 370 -2.27 15.64 -5.19
C ALA A 370 -3.30 16.75 -5.44
N PHE A 371 -3.53 17.55 -4.41
CA PHE A 371 -4.40 18.73 -4.43
C PHE A 371 -3.63 19.93 -3.89
N HIS A 372 -3.65 21.09 -4.57
CA HIS A 372 -2.96 22.28 -4.07
C HIS A 372 -3.54 23.57 -4.64
N GLY A 373 -3.60 24.62 -3.85
CA GLY A 373 -3.87 25.98 -4.33
C GLY A 373 -2.60 26.61 -4.90
N ASP A 374 -2.66 27.19 -6.09
CA ASP A 374 -1.49 27.78 -6.75
C ASP A 374 -1.04 29.14 -6.13
N ALA A 375 -1.86 29.72 -5.26
CA ALA A 375 -1.54 30.90 -4.45
C ALA A 375 -1.24 30.59 -2.98
N ASP A 376 -0.87 29.34 -2.66
CA ASP A 376 -0.55 28.91 -1.29
C ASP A 376 0.70 29.64 -0.76
N ASP A 377 0.52 30.38 0.33
CA ASP A 377 1.54 31.17 0.99
C ASP A 377 2.09 30.50 2.29
N ILE A 378 1.63 29.29 2.61
CA ILE A 378 2.05 28.53 3.79
C ILE A 378 2.95 27.35 3.39
N VAL A 379 2.45 26.46 2.54
CA VAL A 379 3.21 25.35 1.94
C VAL A 379 3.38 25.65 0.45
N PRO A 380 4.61 25.68 -0.06
CA PRO A 380 4.82 26.09 -1.46
C PRO A 380 4.14 25.13 -2.44
N TYR A 381 3.49 25.68 -3.44
CA TYR A 381 2.95 24.93 -4.59
C TYR A 381 4.09 24.35 -5.45
N ASP A 382 5.12 25.16 -5.71
CA ASP A 382 6.35 24.81 -6.43
C ASP A 382 7.55 24.61 -5.48
N TYR A 383 8.77 24.91 -5.94
CA TYR A 383 9.99 24.83 -5.13
C TYR A 383 10.30 26.17 -4.48
N ASP A 384 9.86 26.34 -3.25
CA ASP A 384 10.13 27.57 -2.46
C ASP A 384 10.16 27.27 -0.96
N TYR A 385 10.27 28.31 -0.16
CA TYR A 385 10.26 28.26 1.30
C TYR A 385 8.82 28.19 1.84
N PRO A 386 8.55 27.37 2.86
CA PRO A 386 7.25 27.36 3.53
C PRO A 386 7.02 28.61 4.40
N PHE A 387 5.76 28.80 4.84
CA PHE A 387 5.27 29.82 5.79
C PHE A 387 5.24 31.27 5.28
N GLY A 388 5.38 31.53 4.00
CA GLY A 388 5.27 32.89 3.44
C GLY A 388 6.16 33.94 4.11
N ILE A 389 7.16 33.53 4.88
CA ILE A 389 8.04 34.40 5.66
C ILE A 389 8.87 35.25 4.70
N ALA A 390 8.76 36.57 4.81
CA ALA A 390 9.51 37.52 3.99
C ALA A 390 10.91 37.82 4.57
N GLY A 391 11.85 38.13 3.67
CA GLY A 391 13.17 38.65 4.03
C GLY A 391 14.18 37.61 4.52
N VAL A 392 15.23 38.08 5.21
CA VAL A 392 16.37 37.26 5.65
C VAL A 392 15.97 36.16 6.65
N LEU A 393 14.92 36.36 7.43
CA LEU A 393 14.40 35.34 8.37
C LEU A 393 13.96 34.07 7.68
N LYS A 394 13.47 34.13 6.44
CA LYS A 394 13.06 33.01 5.62
C LYS A 394 14.17 31.94 5.50
N THR A 395 15.39 32.37 5.18
CA THR A 395 16.54 31.49 4.99
C THR A 395 17.18 30.99 6.29
N MET A 396 16.84 31.61 7.41
CA MET A 396 17.40 31.26 8.72
C MET A 396 16.55 30.23 9.48
N LEU A 397 15.24 30.16 9.19
CA LEU A 397 14.30 29.38 9.97
C LEU A 397 13.82 28.11 9.25
N VAL A 398 13.84 28.09 7.92
CA VAL A 398 13.30 26.99 7.13
C VAL A 398 14.14 26.72 5.88
N GLU A 399 14.11 25.48 5.40
CA GLU A 399 14.66 25.08 4.11
C GLU A 399 13.59 25.16 3.02
N LYS A 400 14.02 25.28 1.76
CA LYS A 400 13.13 25.15 0.62
C LYS A 400 12.56 23.73 0.53
N MET A 401 11.33 23.66 0.11
CA MET A 401 10.64 22.38 -0.10
C MET A 401 10.09 22.29 -1.52
N PHE A 402 9.95 21.07 -2.00
CA PHE A 402 9.29 20.76 -3.25
C PHE A 402 7.80 20.56 -2.98
N GLY A 403 6.97 21.47 -3.48
CA GLY A 403 5.52 21.41 -3.36
C GLY A 403 4.89 20.35 -4.28
N SER A 404 3.57 20.23 -4.22
CA SER A 404 2.84 19.18 -4.93
C SER A 404 3.07 19.20 -6.45
N SER A 405 3.27 20.37 -7.08
CA SER A 405 3.58 20.46 -8.52
C SER A 405 4.91 19.75 -8.84
N CYS A 406 5.95 20.01 -8.06
CA CYS A 406 7.25 19.38 -8.22
C CYS A 406 7.23 17.88 -7.92
N ILE A 407 6.42 17.45 -6.94
CA ILE A 407 6.27 16.05 -6.54
C ILE A 407 5.61 15.26 -7.67
N VAL A 408 4.49 15.76 -8.21
CA VAL A 408 3.79 15.11 -9.32
C VAL A 408 4.64 15.09 -10.58
N ASP A 409 5.30 16.19 -10.93
CA ASP A 409 6.26 16.25 -12.04
C ASP A 409 7.38 15.22 -11.88
N ARG A 410 7.90 15.05 -10.67
CA ARG A 410 8.91 14.06 -10.36
C ARG A 410 8.41 12.65 -10.49
N ALA A 411 7.21 12.37 -9.98
CA ALA A 411 6.55 11.08 -10.09
C ALA A 411 6.36 10.66 -11.56
N ILE A 412 5.82 11.56 -12.38
CA ILE A 412 5.62 11.31 -13.82
C ILE A 412 6.96 11.05 -14.53
N LYS A 413 8.02 11.82 -14.24
CA LYS A 413 9.36 11.59 -14.80
C LYS A 413 9.99 10.26 -14.39
N LEU A 414 9.57 9.68 -13.27
CA LEU A 414 9.97 8.35 -12.81
C LEU A 414 9.06 7.23 -13.38
N GLY A 415 8.02 7.56 -14.17
CA GLY A 415 7.06 6.60 -14.69
C GLY A 415 5.99 6.17 -13.67
N HIS A 416 5.80 6.94 -12.59
CA HIS A 416 4.75 6.68 -11.61
C HIS A 416 3.42 7.26 -12.10
N GLN A 417 2.32 6.63 -11.73
CA GLN A 417 0.99 7.22 -11.88
C GLN A 417 0.83 8.38 -10.90
N ALA A 418 0.61 9.58 -11.40
CA ALA A 418 0.43 10.75 -10.56
C ALA A 418 -0.47 11.80 -11.23
N GLN A 419 -1.30 12.46 -10.42
CA GLN A 419 -2.21 13.51 -10.85
C GLN A 419 -2.16 14.68 -9.86
N LEU A 420 -2.16 15.91 -10.40
CA LEU A 420 -2.30 17.14 -9.62
C LEU A 420 -3.62 17.83 -9.97
N VAL A 421 -4.40 18.15 -8.95
CA VAL A 421 -5.60 19.00 -9.04
C VAL A 421 -5.24 20.36 -8.45
N THR A 422 -5.12 21.35 -9.33
CA THR A 422 -4.77 22.73 -8.94
C THR A 422 -6.02 23.54 -8.70
N PHE A 423 -6.15 24.14 -7.52
CA PHE A 423 -7.18 25.12 -7.20
C PHE A 423 -6.64 26.53 -7.51
N SER A 424 -6.99 27.05 -8.69
CA SER A 424 -6.41 28.30 -9.18
C SER A 424 -6.87 29.52 -8.37
N GLY A 425 -5.89 30.32 -7.89
CA GLY A 425 -6.11 31.49 -7.05
C GLY A 425 -6.40 31.18 -5.58
N TYR A 426 -6.50 29.90 -5.20
CA TYR A 426 -6.69 29.51 -3.81
C TYR A 426 -5.37 29.49 -3.04
N LYS A 427 -5.47 29.95 -1.79
CA LYS A 427 -4.40 29.86 -0.80
C LYS A 427 -4.37 28.49 -0.12
N HIS A 428 -3.66 28.43 1.01
CA HIS A 428 -3.57 27.24 1.85
C HIS A 428 -4.95 26.75 2.30
N SER A 429 -5.18 25.44 2.27
CA SER A 429 -6.46 24.81 2.65
C SER A 429 -7.65 25.22 1.79
N PRO A 430 -7.64 24.92 0.48
CA PRO A 430 -8.69 25.35 -0.46
C PRO A 430 -10.08 24.77 -0.19
N HIS A 431 -10.19 23.80 0.68
CA HIS A 431 -11.40 23.05 1.04
C HIS A 431 -12.27 23.72 2.11
N VAL A 432 -11.81 24.84 2.67
CA VAL A 432 -12.56 25.60 3.69
C VAL A 432 -12.70 27.07 3.30
N GLU A 433 -13.78 27.67 3.73
CA GLU A 433 -13.95 29.12 3.62
C GLU A 433 -12.91 29.86 4.49
N PRO A 434 -12.20 30.85 3.94
CA PRO A 434 -11.13 31.53 4.66
C PRO A 434 -11.56 32.19 5.97
N GLU A 435 -12.79 32.73 6.01
CA GLU A 435 -13.30 33.50 7.14
C GLU A 435 -13.98 32.62 8.19
N THR A 436 -14.90 31.74 7.76
CA THR A 436 -15.73 30.94 8.66
C THR A 436 -15.10 29.59 9.04
N LYS A 437 -14.11 29.13 8.26
CA LYS A 437 -13.52 27.79 8.37
C LYS A 437 -14.52 26.64 8.13
N GLU A 438 -15.68 26.96 7.55
CA GLU A 438 -16.63 25.95 7.13
C GLU A 438 -16.19 25.26 5.85
N LEU A 439 -16.58 24.00 5.71
CA LEU A 439 -16.27 23.21 4.51
C LEU A 439 -17.01 23.79 3.29
N ASN A 440 -16.31 23.96 2.18
CA ASN A 440 -16.84 24.51 0.94
C ASN A 440 -17.01 23.45 -0.16
N GLU A 441 -17.37 23.86 -1.37
CA GLU A 441 -17.56 22.95 -2.51
C GLU A 441 -16.29 22.17 -2.88
N ASN A 442 -15.11 22.76 -2.69
CA ASN A 442 -13.84 22.05 -2.95
C ASN A 442 -13.64 20.86 -2.02
N PHE A 443 -14.16 20.90 -0.79
CA PHE A 443 -14.12 19.75 0.12
C PHE A 443 -14.81 18.53 -0.52
N PHE A 444 -15.98 18.70 -1.08
CA PHE A 444 -16.72 17.61 -1.72
C PHE A 444 -16.08 17.19 -3.03
N THR A 445 -15.56 18.13 -3.80
CA THR A 445 -14.78 17.81 -5.02
C THR A 445 -13.55 16.95 -4.70
N ILE A 446 -12.81 17.28 -3.65
CA ILE A 446 -11.67 16.50 -3.16
C ILE A 446 -12.12 15.11 -2.73
N GLN A 447 -13.22 15.03 -1.97
CA GLN A 447 -13.80 13.78 -1.50
C GLN A 447 -14.13 12.82 -2.65
N ASP A 448 -14.80 13.32 -3.68
CA ASP A 448 -15.20 12.51 -4.84
C ASP A 448 -13.97 12.02 -5.61
N LEU A 449 -12.99 12.90 -5.87
CA LEU A 449 -11.75 12.53 -6.56
C LEU A 449 -10.89 11.53 -5.77
N ILE A 450 -10.86 11.63 -4.44
CA ILE A 450 -10.21 10.63 -3.58
C ILE A 450 -10.91 9.27 -3.71
N SER A 451 -12.24 9.27 -3.72
CA SER A 451 -13.04 8.04 -3.86
C SER A 451 -12.77 7.36 -5.20
N ASP A 452 -12.77 8.11 -6.28
CA ASP A 452 -12.46 7.62 -7.63
C ASP A 452 -11.03 7.07 -7.73
N PHE A 453 -10.07 7.80 -7.18
CA PHE A 453 -8.66 7.39 -7.18
C PHE A 453 -8.43 6.08 -6.43
N PHE A 454 -9.02 5.91 -5.27
CA PHE A 454 -8.91 4.65 -4.53
C PHE A 454 -9.69 3.53 -5.20
N TYR A 455 -10.86 3.84 -5.77
CA TYR A 455 -11.64 2.87 -6.52
C TYR A 455 -10.83 2.27 -7.68
N ASP A 456 -10.16 3.10 -8.46
CA ASP A 456 -9.34 2.67 -9.60
C ASP A 456 -8.18 1.75 -9.20
N ILE A 457 -7.68 1.89 -7.97
CA ILE A 457 -6.61 1.03 -7.43
C ILE A 457 -7.18 -0.26 -6.83
N VAL A 458 -8.28 -0.14 -6.08
CA VAL A 458 -8.91 -1.27 -5.37
C VAL A 458 -9.70 -2.15 -6.33
N VAL A 459 -10.36 -1.54 -7.32
CA VAL A 459 -11.19 -2.22 -8.32
C VAL A 459 -10.62 -1.95 -9.71
N PRO A 460 -9.57 -2.66 -10.12
CA PRO A 460 -8.99 -2.48 -11.43
C PRO A 460 -10.02 -2.73 -12.54
N GLN A 461 -9.78 -2.14 -13.70
CA GLN A 461 -10.69 -2.17 -14.85
C GLN A 461 -11.31 -3.56 -15.06
N LYS A 462 -12.64 -3.59 -15.16
CA LYS A 462 -13.39 -4.83 -15.35
C LYS A 462 -12.84 -5.58 -16.56
N PRO A 463 -12.39 -6.84 -16.41
CA PRO A 463 -11.85 -7.60 -17.52
C PRO A 463 -12.88 -7.71 -18.66
N VAL A 464 -12.43 -7.65 -19.88
CA VAL A 464 -13.28 -7.78 -21.07
C VAL A 464 -12.97 -9.12 -21.75
N ILE A 465 -14.00 -9.93 -22.01
CA ILE A 465 -13.85 -11.17 -22.78
C ILE A 465 -13.79 -10.81 -24.26
N VAL A 466 -12.65 -11.04 -24.86
CA VAL A 466 -12.40 -10.90 -26.30
C VAL A 466 -12.57 -12.27 -26.96
N GLU A 467 -13.12 -12.27 -28.18
CA GLU A 467 -13.34 -13.48 -28.99
C GLU A 467 -12.56 -13.39 -30.29
N GLU A 468 -11.82 -14.44 -30.60
CA GLU A 468 -11.15 -14.61 -31.88
C GLU A 468 -11.37 -16.04 -32.38
N LYS A 469 -12.29 -16.23 -33.34
CA LYS A 469 -12.56 -17.53 -34.01
C LYS A 469 -12.88 -18.69 -33.06
N GLY A 470 -13.70 -18.45 -32.03
CA GLY A 470 -14.09 -19.47 -31.05
C GLY A 470 -13.08 -19.65 -29.89
N HIS A 471 -11.99 -18.90 -29.91
CA HIS A 471 -11.05 -18.72 -28.84
C HIS A 471 -11.43 -17.49 -28.04
N TYR A 472 -11.55 -17.60 -26.71
CA TYR A 472 -11.93 -16.51 -25.80
C TYR A 472 -10.79 -16.24 -24.83
N TYR A 473 -10.48 -14.97 -24.60
CA TYR A 473 -9.47 -14.57 -23.64
C TYR A 473 -9.84 -13.26 -22.95
N VAL A 474 -9.22 -12.98 -21.81
CA VAL A 474 -9.49 -11.80 -21.00
C VAL A 474 -8.45 -10.70 -21.24
N LYS A 475 -8.90 -9.45 -21.43
CA LYS A 475 -8.07 -8.24 -21.47
C LYS A 475 -8.44 -7.30 -20.32
N PRO A 476 -7.54 -6.41 -19.83
CA PRO A 476 -6.19 -6.18 -20.33
C PRO A 476 -5.14 -7.13 -19.72
N TYR A 477 -5.48 -7.91 -18.69
CA TYR A 477 -4.51 -8.69 -17.91
C TYR A 477 -4.70 -10.19 -18.12
N PRO A 478 -3.61 -10.95 -18.29
CA PRO A 478 -3.63 -12.40 -18.18
C PRO A 478 -3.70 -12.78 -16.71
N LEU A 479 -4.90 -12.76 -16.15
CA LEU A 479 -5.15 -13.15 -14.77
C LEU A 479 -5.54 -14.64 -14.71
N ALA A 480 -5.29 -15.28 -13.57
CA ALA A 480 -5.86 -16.60 -13.34
C ALA A 480 -7.37 -16.50 -13.52
N THR A 481 -7.87 -17.18 -14.53
CA THR A 481 -9.26 -17.09 -14.94
C THR A 481 -9.87 -18.48 -14.91
N SER A 482 -10.96 -18.65 -14.16
CA SER A 482 -11.84 -19.81 -14.30
C SER A 482 -12.98 -19.47 -15.25
N TRP A 483 -13.37 -20.43 -16.06
CA TRP A 483 -14.34 -20.24 -17.11
C TRP A 483 -15.59 -21.06 -16.86
N LYS A 484 -16.75 -20.42 -17.00
CA LYS A 484 -18.07 -21.07 -17.02
C LYS A 484 -18.73 -20.79 -18.37
N VAL A 485 -19.27 -21.82 -19.00
CA VAL A 485 -19.95 -21.73 -20.30
C VAL A 485 -21.35 -22.30 -20.18
N GLU A 486 -22.32 -21.56 -20.69
CA GLU A 486 -23.70 -21.97 -20.83
C GLU A 486 -24.07 -22.08 -22.31
N GLY A 487 -24.68 -23.19 -22.70
CA GLY A 487 -25.00 -23.46 -24.11
C GLY A 487 -23.82 -23.84 -25.00
N GLY A 488 -22.71 -24.24 -24.40
CA GLY A 488 -21.48 -24.67 -25.07
C GLY A 488 -20.72 -25.69 -24.26
N VAL A 489 -19.63 -26.20 -24.81
CA VAL A 489 -18.68 -27.13 -24.17
C VAL A 489 -17.29 -26.53 -24.23
N ILE A 490 -16.60 -26.49 -23.10
CA ILE A 490 -15.21 -26.13 -23.02
C ILE A 490 -14.36 -27.25 -23.64
N LEU A 491 -13.59 -26.90 -24.67
CA LEU A 491 -12.69 -27.84 -25.35
C LEU A 491 -11.33 -27.87 -24.68
N GLU A 492 -10.78 -26.68 -24.38
CA GLU A 492 -9.48 -26.50 -23.76
C GLU A 492 -9.46 -25.21 -22.96
N THR A 493 -8.73 -25.21 -21.84
CA THR A 493 -8.43 -23.99 -21.06
C THR A 493 -6.93 -23.80 -20.97
N ASN A 494 -6.45 -22.59 -21.20
CA ASN A 494 -5.04 -22.26 -21.11
C ASN A 494 -4.86 -20.93 -20.37
N GLY A 495 -4.82 -21.01 -19.03
CA GLY A 495 -4.67 -19.82 -18.17
C GLY A 495 -5.85 -18.84 -18.35
N ASN A 496 -5.57 -17.70 -18.96
CA ASN A 496 -6.55 -16.61 -19.20
C ASN A 496 -7.38 -16.79 -20.47
N SER A 497 -7.30 -17.93 -21.14
CA SER A 497 -8.03 -18.21 -22.37
C SER A 497 -8.75 -19.57 -22.36
N VAL A 498 -9.77 -19.68 -23.19
CA VAL A 498 -10.60 -20.89 -23.32
C VAL A 498 -11.08 -21.06 -24.76
N ASP A 499 -11.06 -22.30 -25.24
CA ASP A 499 -11.68 -22.69 -26.47
C ASP A 499 -13.05 -23.30 -26.22
N VAL A 500 -14.08 -22.84 -26.93
CA VAL A 500 -15.47 -23.24 -26.71
C VAL A 500 -16.12 -23.74 -28.00
N ALA A 501 -16.73 -24.90 -27.94
CA ALA A 501 -17.66 -25.37 -28.97
C ALA A 501 -19.10 -25.06 -28.55
N TRP A 502 -19.78 -24.25 -29.34
CA TRP A 502 -21.17 -23.89 -29.07
C TRP A 502 -22.16 -24.90 -29.57
N ILE A 503 -23.15 -25.24 -28.77
CA ILE A 503 -24.22 -26.16 -29.12
C ILE A 503 -25.21 -25.43 -30.03
N LYS A 504 -25.50 -25.99 -31.21
CA LYS A 504 -26.49 -25.42 -32.13
C LYS A 504 -27.88 -25.42 -31.50
N ASN A 505 -28.67 -24.40 -31.79
CA ASN A 505 -30.06 -24.22 -31.33
C ASN A 505 -30.25 -24.10 -29.82
N THR A 506 -29.25 -23.66 -29.09
CA THR A 506 -29.40 -23.30 -27.69
C THR A 506 -30.00 -21.89 -27.57
N PRO A 507 -31.05 -21.66 -26.78
CA PRO A 507 -31.76 -20.39 -26.71
C PRO A 507 -30.90 -19.27 -26.11
N GLN A 508 -29.97 -19.59 -25.27
CA GLN A 508 -29.06 -18.63 -24.67
C GLN A 508 -27.65 -19.21 -24.54
N ARG A 509 -26.66 -18.46 -25.00
CA ARG A 509 -25.25 -18.81 -24.87
C ARG A 509 -24.53 -17.73 -24.12
N SER A 510 -23.75 -18.13 -23.14
CA SER A 510 -22.93 -17.18 -22.40
C SER A 510 -21.60 -17.80 -22.00
N ILE A 511 -20.60 -16.96 -21.87
CA ILE A 511 -19.31 -17.30 -21.32
C ILE A 511 -19.00 -16.33 -20.18
N THR A 512 -18.69 -16.87 -19.02
CA THR A 512 -18.30 -16.11 -17.84
C THR A 512 -16.86 -16.42 -17.51
N ALA A 513 -16.07 -15.37 -17.41
CA ALA A 513 -14.71 -15.38 -16.91
C ALA A 513 -14.71 -14.90 -15.46
N SER A 514 -14.30 -15.73 -14.53
CA SER A 514 -14.05 -15.37 -13.14
C SER A 514 -12.55 -15.14 -12.98
N THR A 515 -12.13 -13.88 -12.97
CA THR A 515 -10.72 -13.49 -12.91
C THR A 515 -10.32 -13.10 -11.50
N THR A 516 -9.18 -13.58 -11.06
CA THR A 516 -8.58 -13.18 -9.79
C THR A 516 -7.57 -12.07 -10.03
N LEU A 517 -7.79 -10.93 -9.40
CA LEU A 517 -6.90 -9.78 -9.46
C LEU A 517 -5.65 -9.99 -8.58
N PRO A 518 -4.56 -9.24 -8.82
CA PRO A 518 -3.31 -9.37 -8.08
C PRO A 518 -3.44 -9.28 -6.55
N TYR A 519 -4.55 -8.73 -6.06
CA TYR A 519 -4.81 -8.49 -4.64
C TYR A 519 -5.82 -9.46 -4.02
N GLY A 520 -6.09 -10.57 -4.69
CA GLY A 520 -6.99 -11.59 -4.18
C GLY A 520 -8.49 -11.31 -4.41
N LEU A 521 -8.84 -10.23 -5.08
CA LEU A 521 -10.21 -9.94 -5.45
C LEU A 521 -10.60 -10.66 -6.75
N GLY A 522 -11.79 -11.26 -6.79
CA GLY A 522 -12.33 -11.90 -7.98
C GLY A 522 -13.33 -10.99 -8.69
N ILE A 523 -13.24 -10.89 -10.00
CA ILE A 523 -14.23 -10.20 -10.85
C ILE A 523 -14.84 -11.19 -11.82
N ASN A 524 -16.17 -11.23 -11.87
CA ASN A 524 -16.91 -11.99 -12.86
C ASN A 524 -17.26 -11.08 -14.05
N THR A 525 -16.89 -11.52 -15.24
CA THR A 525 -17.28 -10.87 -16.48
C THR A 525 -18.02 -11.87 -17.35
N THR A 526 -19.23 -11.54 -17.78
CA THR A 526 -20.06 -12.39 -18.64
C THR A 526 -20.24 -11.75 -20.01
N LYS A 527 -19.98 -12.53 -21.06
CA LYS A 527 -20.28 -12.18 -22.44
C LYS A 527 -21.42 -13.05 -22.96
N ILE A 528 -22.49 -12.44 -23.42
CA ILE A 528 -23.57 -13.13 -24.11
C ILE A 528 -23.15 -13.35 -25.56
N ILE A 529 -23.34 -14.55 -26.06
CA ILE A 529 -23.03 -14.97 -27.44
C ILE A 529 -24.33 -15.10 -28.21
N ASN A 530 -24.50 -14.24 -29.19
CA ASN A 530 -25.69 -14.20 -30.04
C ASN A 530 -25.67 -15.25 -31.16
#